data_f597b0d5ff43dcee721af0d991c2b505
#
_entry.id   f597b0d5ff43dcee721af0d991c2b505
#
_cell.length_a   1.000
_cell.length_b   1.000
_cell.length_c   1.000
_cell.angle_alpha   90.00
_cell.angle_beta   90.00
_cell.angle_gamma   90.00
#
_symmetry.space_group_name_H-M   'P 1'
#
loop_
_entity.id
_entity.type
_entity.pdbx_description
1 polymer ?
#
loop_
_entity_poly.entity_id
_entity_poly.type
_entity_poly.pdbx_seq_one_letter_code
_entity_poly.pdbx_strand_id
1 'polypeptide(L)'
;MKNIEIIATGKYLPTTKIDNTYFAKQLNITEDFIYKRTGIQTRHYSKDENIEQLAIKCIENLIEKNSQINPQNIDMIIVATTSTNMLMPGISYKIQEHFNIENCMCLDVLAGCAGFVNALDIAQCYLETDKAKMPLVVGVDL
;
A
#
# COMPACT_ATOMS: atom_id res chain seq x y z
N MET A 1 -3.18 21.66 16.89
CA MET A 1 -3.07 20.39 16.15
C MET A 1 -4.21 19.50 16.58
N LYS A 2 -4.94 18.90 15.64
CA LYS A 2 -5.97 17.90 15.96
C LYS A 2 -5.31 16.61 16.41
N ASN A 3 -5.98 15.87 17.30
CA ASN A 3 -5.56 14.50 17.58
C ASN A 3 -5.94 13.63 16.39
N ILE A 4 -4.92 13.10 15.70
CA ILE A 4 -5.06 12.21 14.55
C ILE A 4 -4.58 10.84 14.98
N GLU A 5 -5.33 9.81 14.64
CA GLU A 5 -5.02 8.41 14.99
C GLU A 5 -5.16 7.48 13.80
N ILE A 6 -4.40 6.40 13.81
CA ILE A 6 -4.57 5.28 12.88
C ILE A 6 -5.61 4.35 13.49
N ILE A 7 -6.80 4.31 12.91
CA ILE A 7 -7.95 3.55 13.44
C ILE A 7 -7.99 2.09 12.99
N ALA A 8 -7.34 1.75 11.87
CA ALA A 8 -7.27 0.39 11.36
C ALA A 8 -6.04 0.18 10.48
N THR A 9 -5.59 -1.06 10.39
CA THR A 9 -4.51 -1.48 9.49
C THR A 9 -4.85 -2.79 8.80
N GLY A 10 -4.42 -2.95 7.55
CA GLY A 10 -4.53 -4.18 6.78
C GLY A 10 -3.24 -4.50 6.07
N LYS A 11 -3.10 -5.75 5.65
CA LYS A 11 -1.95 -6.22 4.86
C LYS A 11 -2.34 -7.34 3.93
N TYR A 12 -1.66 -7.43 2.82
CA TYR A 12 -1.70 -8.59 1.95
C TYR A 12 -0.29 -8.95 1.50
N LEU A 13 0.01 -10.24 1.44
CA LEU A 13 1.26 -10.77 0.91
C LEU A 13 0.91 -11.91 -0.05
N PRO A 14 1.44 -11.91 -1.29
CA PRO A 14 1.30 -13.03 -2.21
C PRO A 14 1.75 -14.36 -1.58
N THR A 15 1.19 -15.47 -2.04
CA THR A 15 1.44 -16.78 -1.42
C THR A 15 2.81 -17.36 -1.73
N THR A 16 3.40 -16.99 -2.87
CA THR A 16 4.72 -17.50 -3.28
C THR A 16 5.82 -16.86 -2.45
N LYS A 17 6.46 -17.67 -1.62
CA LYS A 17 7.56 -17.24 -0.74
C LYS A 17 8.89 -17.73 -1.29
N ILE A 18 9.87 -16.84 -1.42
CA ILE A 18 11.21 -17.11 -1.92
C ILE A 18 12.21 -16.67 -0.86
N ASP A 19 13.17 -17.56 -0.54
CA ASP A 19 14.25 -17.31 0.41
C ASP A 19 15.52 -16.75 -0.25
N ASN A 20 16.52 -16.46 0.58
CA ASN A 20 17.79 -15.95 0.09
C ASN A 20 18.62 -16.98 -0.68
N THR A 21 18.39 -18.27 -0.51
CA THR A 21 19.11 -19.32 -1.24
C THR A 21 18.93 -19.17 -2.76
N TYR A 22 17.71 -18.84 -3.17
CA TYR A 22 17.39 -18.59 -4.58
C TYR A 22 18.23 -17.43 -5.15
N PHE A 23 18.25 -16.30 -4.47
CA PHE A 23 18.97 -15.09 -4.93
C PHE A 23 20.47 -15.25 -4.82
N ALA A 24 20.98 -15.89 -3.76
CA ALA A 24 22.39 -16.16 -3.58
C ALA A 24 22.96 -16.96 -4.75
N LYS A 25 22.23 -17.99 -5.18
CA LYS A 25 22.60 -18.80 -6.34
C LYS A 25 22.57 -18.01 -7.66
N GLN A 26 21.54 -17.19 -7.87
CA GLN A 26 21.39 -16.40 -9.10
C GLN A 26 22.43 -15.30 -9.24
N LEU A 27 22.76 -14.62 -8.14
CA LEU A 27 23.66 -13.48 -8.12
C LEU A 27 25.13 -13.86 -7.81
N ASN A 28 25.39 -15.14 -7.57
CA ASN A 28 26.71 -15.64 -7.14
C ASN A 28 27.25 -14.93 -5.89
N ILE A 29 26.42 -14.78 -4.88
CA ILE A 29 26.72 -14.18 -3.58
C ILE A 29 26.26 -15.11 -2.45
N THR A 30 26.57 -14.77 -1.20
CA THR A 30 26.12 -15.58 -0.05
C THR A 30 24.79 -15.07 0.52
N GLU A 31 24.01 -15.97 1.13
CA GLU A 31 22.78 -15.60 1.86
C GLU A 31 23.09 -14.63 3.01
N ASP A 32 24.23 -14.82 3.69
CA ASP A 32 24.70 -13.94 4.77
C ASP A 32 24.98 -12.51 4.25
N PHE A 33 25.54 -12.38 3.04
CA PHE A 33 25.72 -11.07 2.41
C PHE A 33 24.40 -10.36 2.19
N ILE A 34 23.37 -11.08 1.68
CA ILE A 34 22.04 -10.51 1.45
C ILE A 34 21.42 -10.08 2.78
N TYR A 35 21.45 -10.96 3.78
CA TYR A 35 20.87 -10.70 5.08
C TYR A 35 21.51 -9.51 5.80
N LYS A 36 22.85 -9.46 5.84
CA LYS A 36 23.59 -8.35 6.46
C LYS A 36 23.31 -6.99 5.83
N ARG A 37 23.01 -6.94 4.55
CA ARG A 37 22.75 -5.70 3.81
C ARG A 37 21.29 -5.26 3.88
N THR A 38 20.35 -6.19 3.99
CA THR A 38 18.91 -5.92 3.83
C THR A 38 18.09 -6.25 5.06
N GLY A 39 18.57 -7.14 5.94
CA GLY A 39 17.77 -7.74 7.02
C GLY A 39 16.69 -8.72 6.52
N ILE A 40 16.60 -8.96 5.21
CA ILE A 40 15.55 -9.76 4.60
C ILE A 40 15.99 -11.21 4.51
N GLN A 41 15.17 -12.14 5.04
CA GLN A 41 15.35 -13.58 4.91
C GLN A 41 14.54 -14.17 3.74
N THR A 42 13.33 -13.65 3.55
CA THR A 42 12.37 -14.17 2.55
C THR A 42 11.59 -13.02 1.94
N ARG A 43 11.10 -13.22 0.70
CA ARG A 43 10.24 -12.30 -0.02
C ARG A 43 9.02 -13.02 -0.52
N HIS A 44 7.91 -12.29 -0.64
CA HIS A 44 6.70 -12.75 -1.28
C HIS A 44 6.64 -12.20 -2.70
N TYR A 45 6.43 -13.09 -3.67
CA TYR A 45 6.35 -12.75 -5.08
C TYR A 45 4.93 -12.96 -5.59
N SER A 46 4.41 -11.96 -6.25
CA SER A 46 3.21 -12.14 -7.07
C SER A 46 3.59 -12.87 -8.36
N LYS A 47 2.77 -13.85 -8.76
CA LYS A 47 2.91 -14.54 -10.05
C LYS A 47 1.89 -14.05 -11.06
N ASP A 48 0.65 -13.92 -10.61
CA ASP A 48 -0.52 -13.70 -11.47
C ASP A 48 -1.30 -12.43 -11.07
N GLU A 49 -0.96 -11.83 -9.92
CA GLU A 49 -1.63 -10.64 -9.41
C GLU A 49 -0.92 -9.38 -9.90
N ASN A 50 -1.67 -8.42 -10.37
CA ASN A 50 -1.18 -7.09 -10.66
C ASN A 50 -1.18 -6.21 -9.39
N ILE A 51 -0.59 -5.03 -9.49
CA ILE A 51 -0.44 -4.12 -8.36
C ILE A 51 -1.78 -3.64 -7.79
N GLU A 52 -2.78 -3.44 -8.64
CA GLU A 52 -4.11 -3.02 -8.23
C GLU A 52 -4.78 -4.12 -7.38
N GLN A 53 -4.65 -5.39 -7.79
CA GLN A 53 -5.17 -6.54 -7.05
C GLN A 53 -4.48 -6.69 -5.68
N LEU A 54 -3.17 -6.42 -5.58
CA LEU A 54 -2.47 -6.43 -4.30
C LEU A 54 -3.01 -5.36 -3.36
N ALA A 55 -3.21 -4.14 -3.86
CA ALA A 55 -3.78 -3.04 -3.10
C ALA A 55 -5.22 -3.35 -2.63
N ILE A 56 -6.07 -3.85 -3.53
CA ILE A 56 -7.46 -4.21 -3.22
C ILE A 56 -7.51 -5.29 -2.13
N LYS A 57 -6.76 -6.38 -2.26
CA LYS A 57 -6.72 -7.46 -1.26
C LYS A 57 -6.21 -6.99 0.11
N CYS A 58 -5.28 -6.03 0.12
CA CYS A 58 -4.83 -5.39 1.37
C CYS A 58 -5.98 -4.65 2.06
N ILE A 59 -6.80 -3.92 1.30
CA ILE A 59 -7.95 -3.17 1.81
C ILE A 59 -9.08 -4.11 2.23
N GLU A 60 -9.36 -5.17 1.46
CA GLU A 60 -10.31 -6.22 1.85
C GLU A 60 -9.94 -6.83 3.20
N ASN A 61 -8.66 -7.15 3.41
CA ASN A 61 -8.16 -7.64 4.69
C ASN A 61 -8.32 -6.62 5.84
N LEU A 62 -8.14 -5.32 5.56
CA LEU A 62 -8.39 -4.26 6.53
C LEU A 62 -9.87 -4.24 6.95
N ILE A 63 -10.78 -4.28 5.97
CA ILE A 63 -12.24 -4.24 6.21
C ILE A 63 -12.69 -5.50 6.95
N GLU A 64 -12.25 -6.68 6.51
CA GLU A 64 -12.60 -7.96 7.14
C GLU A 64 -12.22 -8.01 8.61
N LYS A 65 -11.05 -7.50 8.97
CA LYS A 65 -10.57 -7.46 10.36
C LYS A 65 -11.20 -6.38 11.22
N ASN A 66 -11.79 -5.37 10.61
CA ASN A 66 -12.29 -4.19 11.27
C ASN A 66 -13.72 -3.89 10.79
N SER A 67 -14.68 -4.66 11.26
CA SER A 67 -16.09 -4.58 10.83
C SER A 67 -16.75 -3.21 11.06
N GLN A 68 -16.15 -2.35 11.90
CA GLN A 68 -16.58 -0.97 12.10
C GLN A 68 -16.18 -0.04 10.95
N ILE A 69 -15.25 -0.45 10.08
CA ILE A 69 -14.81 0.36 8.93
C ILE A 69 -15.80 0.15 7.78
N ASN A 70 -16.52 1.21 7.46
CA ASN A 70 -17.36 1.25 6.27
C ASN A 70 -16.57 1.92 5.13
N PRO A 71 -16.27 1.22 4.02
CA PRO A 71 -15.55 1.82 2.89
C PRO A 71 -16.21 3.07 2.32
N GLN A 72 -17.54 3.19 2.42
CA GLN A 72 -18.28 4.34 1.93
C GLN A 72 -18.03 5.63 2.72
N ASN A 73 -17.39 5.53 3.88
CA ASN A 73 -17.00 6.69 4.67
C ASN A 73 -15.60 7.21 4.30
N ILE A 74 -14.86 6.47 3.45
CA ILE A 74 -13.55 6.90 2.96
C ILE A 74 -13.76 8.07 1.99
N ASP A 75 -13.16 9.20 2.30
CA ASP A 75 -13.29 10.44 1.52
C ASP A 75 -11.99 10.86 0.83
N MET A 76 -10.91 10.11 1.08
CA MET A 76 -9.62 10.30 0.40
C MET A 76 -8.87 8.97 0.31
N ILE A 77 -8.29 8.66 -0.86
CA ILE A 77 -7.43 7.50 -1.09
C ILE A 77 -6.08 8.02 -1.57
N ILE A 78 -5.02 7.67 -0.83
CA ILE A 78 -3.65 8.00 -1.20
C ILE A 78 -2.87 6.69 -1.36
N VAL A 79 -2.34 6.47 -2.56
CA VAL A 79 -1.51 5.29 -2.85
C VAL A 79 -0.07 5.70 -3.04
N ALA A 80 0.83 5.14 -2.25
CA ALA A 80 2.27 5.26 -2.43
C ALA A 80 2.81 4.02 -3.14
N THR A 81 3.47 4.21 -4.27
CA THR A 81 4.03 3.11 -5.08
C THR A 81 5.23 3.56 -5.90
N THR A 82 6.04 2.60 -6.32
CA THR A 82 7.10 2.79 -7.34
C THR A 82 6.90 1.86 -8.54
N SER A 83 5.89 1.02 -8.51
CA SER A 83 5.69 -0.09 -9.46
C SER A 83 4.50 0.12 -10.39
N THR A 84 4.01 1.37 -10.56
CA THR A 84 2.91 1.62 -11.49
C THR A 84 3.33 1.38 -12.94
N ASN A 85 2.46 0.71 -13.69
CA ASN A 85 2.62 0.49 -15.13
C ASN A 85 1.76 1.46 -15.97
N MET A 86 0.93 2.29 -15.32
CA MET A 86 0.03 3.25 -15.94
C MET A 86 -0.01 4.54 -15.13
N LEU A 87 0.19 5.68 -15.79
CA LEU A 87 0.12 6.97 -15.13
C LEU A 87 -1.31 7.40 -14.85
N MET A 88 -2.23 7.07 -15.76
CA MET A 88 -3.66 7.42 -15.62
C MET A 88 -4.55 6.37 -16.27
N PRO A 89 -5.65 5.93 -15.58
CA PRO A 89 -5.97 6.30 -14.21
C PRO A 89 -4.98 5.66 -13.22
N GLY A 90 -4.68 6.38 -12.12
CA GLY A 90 -3.82 5.89 -11.05
C GLY A 90 -4.47 4.74 -10.26
N ILE A 91 -3.68 4.08 -9.41
CA ILE A 91 -4.14 2.93 -8.59
C ILE A 91 -5.23 3.37 -7.61
N SER A 92 -5.15 4.58 -7.07
CA SER A 92 -6.15 5.14 -6.17
C SER A 92 -7.55 5.20 -6.80
N TYR A 93 -7.65 5.53 -8.09
CA TYR A 93 -8.93 5.51 -8.83
C TYR A 93 -9.45 4.09 -9.05
N LYS A 94 -8.57 3.10 -9.25
CA LYS A 94 -8.97 1.69 -9.38
C LYS A 94 -9.50 1.13 -8.07
N ILE A 95 -8.94 1.55 -6.94
CA ILE A 95 -9.45 1.24 -5.61
C ILE A 95 -10.82 1.87 -5.41
N GLN A 96 -10.99 3.15 -5.75
CA GLN A 96 -12.26 3.86 -5.67
C GLN A 96 -13.35 3.15 -6.46
N GLU A 97 -13.06 2.79 -7.71
CA GLU A 97 -13.95 2.06 -8.60
C GLU A 97 -14.37 0.71 -8.01
N HIS A 98 -13.40 -0.09 -7.53
CA HIS A 98 -13.65 -1.43 -6.99
C HIS A 98 -14.59 -1.41 -5.78
N PHE A 99 -14.39 -0.47 -4.85
CA PHE A 99 -15.22 -0.37 -3.64
C PHE A 99 -16.45 0.53 -3.84
N ASN A 100 -16.70 1.06 -5.05
CA ASN A 100 -17.78 1.97 -5.37
C ASN A 100 -17.87 3.16 -4.42
N ILE A 101 -16.72 3.77 -4.07
CA ILE A 101 -16.65 4.90 -3.15
C ILE A 101 -17.01 6.18 -3.90
N GLU A 102 -18.10 6.83 -3.49
CA GLU A 102 -18.52 8.10 -4.05
C GLU A 102 -17.78 9.28 -3.36
N ASN A 103 -17.63 10.40 -4.07
CA ASN A 103 -17.10 11.66 -3.54
C ASN A 103 -15.75 11.50 -2.81
N CYS A 104 -14.84 10.75 -3.39
CA CYS A 104 -13.52 10.47 -2.85
C CYS A 104 -12.41 11.18 -3.63
N MET A 105 -11.51 11.85 -2.95
CA MET A 105 -10.28 12.36 -3.56
C MET A 105 -9.29 11.22 -3.75
N CYS A 106 -8.73 11.09 -4.95
CA CYS A 106 -7.76 10.06 -5.30
C CYS A 106 -6.41 10.68 -5.66
N LEU A 107 -5.34 10.16 -5.06
CA LEU A 107 -3.98 10.65 -5.27
C LEU A 107 -2.98 9.48 -5.24
N ASP A 108 -2.12 9.39 -6.24
CA ASP A 108 -0.97 8.49 -6.24
C ASP A 108 0.33 9.27 -5.99
N VAL A 109 1.18 8.76 -5.10
CA VAL A 109 2.45 9.37 -4.67
C VAL A 109 3.61 8.50 -5.14
N LEU A 110 4.40 9.03 -6.06
CA LEU A 110 5.59 8.39 -6.63
C LEU A 110 6.84 9.02 -6.02
N ALA A 111 7.17 8.66 -4.79
CA ALA A 111 8.27 9.26 -4.03
C ALA A 111 9.26 8.22 -3.48
N GLY A 112 9.41 7.09 -4.17
CA GLY A 112 10.34 6.04 -3.82
C GLY A 112 10.13 5.53 -2.38
N CYS A 113 11.21 5.21 -1.69
CA CYS A 113 11.18 4.67 -0.33
C CYS A 113 10.51 5.60 0.70
N ALA A 114 10.41 6.90 0.43
CA ALA A 114 9.73 7.87 1.29
C ALA A 114 8.23 8.00 0.98
N GLY A 115 7.72 7.34 -0.07
CA GLY A 115 6.37 7.53 -0.57
C GLY A 115 5.29 7.31 0.47
N PHE A 116 5.37 6.24 1.26
CA PHE A 116 4.38 5.95 2.28
C PHE A 116 4.37 6.98 3.42
N VAL A 117 5.55 7.44 3.85
CA VAL A 117 5.65 8.50 4.89
C VAL A 117 5.08 9.81 4.36
N ASN A 118 5.41 10.17 3.11
CA ASN A 118 4.85 11.36 2.47
C ASN A 118 3.31 11.26 2.32
N ALA A 119 2.80 10.08 2.00
CA ALA A 119 1.35 9.84 1.91
C ALA A 119 0.65 10.02 3.26
N LEU A 120 1.27 9.58 4.36
CA LEU A 120 0.78 9.82 5.72
C LEU A 120 0.78 11.31 6.08
N ASP A 121 1.83 12.04 5.72
CA ASP A 121 1.93 13.48 5.95
C ASP A 121 0.85 14.26 5.17
N ILE A 122 0.62 13.89 3.90
CA ILE A 122 -0.47 14.44 3.10
C ILE A 122 -1.82 14.19 3.77
N ALA A 123 -2.08 12.95 4.20
CA ALA A 123 -3.32 12.60 4.90
C ALA A 123 -3.50 13.44 6.17
N GLN A 124 -2.44 13.62 6.95
CA GLN A 124 -2.45 14.48 8.13
C GLN A 124 -2.83 15.92 7.80
N CYS A 125 -2.21 16.52 6.77
CA CYS A 125 -2.53 17.88 6.34
C CYS A 125 -4.00 18.05 5.95
N TYR A 126 -4.59 17.06 5.28
CA TYR A 126 -6.00 17.10 4.91
C TYR A 126 -6.93 16.94 6.10
N LEU A 127 -6.59 16.09 7.07
CA LEU A 127 -7.32 15.94 8.34
C LEU A 127 -7.26 17.21 9.20
N GLU A 128 -6.08 17.85 9.31
CA GLU A 128 -5.91 19.08 10.09
C GLU A 128 -6.71 20.25 9.53
N THR A 129 -6.89 20.29 8.20
CA THR A 129 -7.61 21.35 7.49
C THR A 129 -9.09 21.04 7.24
N ASP A 130 -9.64 19.97 7.80
CA ASP A 130 -11.02 19.49 7.59
C ASP A 130 -11.39 19.20 6.11
N LYS A 131 -10.42 18.99 5.25
CA LYS A 131 -10.64 18.65 3.85
C LYS A 131 -10.89 17.15 3.65
N ALA A 132 -10.44 16.32 4.59
CA ALA A 132 -10.78 14.91 4.67
C ALA A 132 -11.10 14.55 6.12
N LYS A 133 -11.89 13.48 6.32
CA LYS A 133 -12.27 12.95 7.63
C LYS A 133 -11.78 11.53 7.84
N MET A 134 -11.68 10.74 6.78
CA MET A 134 -11.30 9.34 6.83
C MET A 134 -10.44 8.97 5.62
N PRO A 135 -9.20 9.48 5.54
CA PRO A 135 -8.28 9.10 4.48
C PRO A 135 -7.80 7.66 4.64
N LEU A 136 -7.74 6.95 3.51
CA LEU A 136 -7.11 5.65 3.37
C LEU A 136 -5.72 5.84 2.75
N VAL A 137 -4.68 5.38 3.43
CA VAL A 137 -3.31 5.40 2.92
C VAL A 137 -2.85 3.98 2.61
N VAL A 138 -2.41 3.74 1.39
CA VAL A 138 -1.97 2.43 0.89
C VAL A 138 -0.54 2.52 0.40
N GLY A 139 0.33 1.63 0.88
CA GLY A 139 1.64 1.40 0.29
C GLY A 139 1.60 0.07 -0.47
N VAL A 140 1.94 0.07 -1.74
CA VAL A 140 1.94 -1.14 -2.58
C VAL A 140 3.05 -1.08 -3.60
N ASP A 141 3.81 -2.17 -3.71
CA ASP A 141 4.83 -2.37 -4.74
C ASP A 141 4.80 -3.82 -5.24
N LEU A 142 5.19 -4.01 -6.51
CA LEU A 142 5.22 -5.28 -7.21
C LEU A 142 6.65 -5.60 -7.68
#